data_7b26d20d93381ffa4d220b6e7cfe7104
#
_entry.id   7b26d20d93381ffa4d220b6e7cfe7104
#
_cell.length_a   1.000
_cell.length_b   1.000
_cell.length_c   1.000
_cell.angle_alpha   90.00
_cell.angle_beta   90.00
_cell.angle_gamma   90.00
#
_symmetry.space_group_name_H-M   'P 1'
#
loop_
_entity.id
_entity.type
_entity.pdbx_description
1 polymer ?
#
loop_
_entity_poly.entity_id
_entity_poly.type
_entity_poly.pdbx_seq_one_letter_code
_entity_poly.pdbx_strand_id
1 'polypeptide(L)'
;MPETYGECPTLTATIAIALNKALLGFPSIDAREPPAVLKTLPVMRHFAGYAGPDATRFTFDAHISEPDLRLTYLPVWKRIVRERATAGVMSAISALNGVPGIAHASLLTDKLRAEWGFDGYVVSDCDTFPALWEVWGWASGPEQAGAAALRAGGDINCGPFYASLYNATLRGLLEPSAVRAATRRAMTMRLRVGDLQPPASDPWRDSVPLSAVGSPEHAALTDDVVAGGTVLLHQRPGTLPLRPPSVSSAAASASAASRGSPPRGEKFVVGLVGPSADDPAIQAHTYHGTPAKWTTLRDALASELAEMYGGRAELRYAAGCAIDSANRSEFAAAEKVAAEAVVLIYAGGLSA
;
A
#
# COMPACT_ATOMS: atom_id res chain seq x y z
N MET A 1 1.95 -5.24 6.35
CA MET A 1 0.96 -4.43 5.61
C MET A 1 1.51 -4.02 4.26
N PRO A 2 0.80 -4.24 3.16
CA PRO A 2 1.30 -3.94 1.81
C PRO A 2 1.24 -2.45 1.42
N GLU A 3 0.85 -1.57 2.33
CA GLU A 3 0.60 -0.15 2.07
C GLU A 3 1.79 0.75 2.50
N THR A 4 3.00 0.23 2.45
CA THR A 4 4.21 0.96 2.87
C THR A 4 5.25 0.96 1.76
N TYR A 5 6.12 1.97 1.78
CA TYR A 5 7.24 2.10 0.83
C TYR A 5 8.54 1.53 1.37
N GLY A 6 8.48 0.69 2.41
CA GLY A 6 9.63 0.05 3.04
C GLY A 6 9.97 0.61 4.42
N GLU A 7 11.03 0.07 5.03
CA GLU A 7 11.41 0.36 6.42
C GLU A 7 12.26 1.62 6.58
N CYS A 8 12.91 2.09 5.51
CA CYS A 8 13.77 3.27 5.56
C CYS A 8 12.92 4.56 5.63
N PRO A 9 12.96 5.34 6.73
CA PRO A 9 12.15 6.54 6.86
C PRO A 9 12.46 7.60 5.79
N THR A 10 13.71 7.69 5.36
CA THR A 10 14.13 8.64 4.33
C THR A 10 13.57 8.27 2.96
N LEU A 11 13.68 7.00 2.56
CA LEU A 11 13.14 6.51 1.29
C LEU A 11 11.62 6.65 1.26
N THR A 12 10.95 6.17 2.32
CA THR A 12 9.49 6.27 2.45
C THR A 12 9.01 7.70 2.37
N ALA A 13 9.65 8.64 3.08
CA ALA A 13 9.28 10.04 3.01
C ALA A 13 9.50 10.64 1.62
N THR A 14 10.58 10.27 0.95
CA THR A 14 10.90 10.78 -0.40
C THR A 14 9.86 10.36 -1.42
N ILE A 15 9.49 9.09 -1.44
CA ILE A 15 8.46 8.55 -2.35
C ILE A 15 7.09 9.17 -2.02
N ALA A 16 6.70 9.19 -0.74
CA ALA A 16 5.42 9.73 -0.30
C ALA A 16 5.29 11.23 -0.60
N ILE A 17 6.35 12.03 -0.44
CA ILE A 17 6.34 13.46 -0.76
C ILE A 17 6.14 13.65 -2.28
N ALA A 18 6.86 12.90 -3.10
CA ALA A 18 6.75 13.00 -4.55
C ALA A 18 5.32 12.69 -5.02
N LEU A 19 4.78 11.56 -4.59
CA LEU A 19 3.42 11.14 -4.91
C LEU A 19 2.38 12.15 -4.42
N ASN A 20 2.45 12.53 -3.15
CA ASN A 20 1.45 13.40 -2.54
C ASN A 20 1.48 14.83 -3.11
N LYS A 21 2.66 15.39 -3.40
CA LYS A 21 2.75 16.69 -4.08
C LYS A 21 2.08 16.64 -5.46
N ALA A 22 2.29 15.57 -6.23
CA ALA A 22 1.61 15.39 -7.51
C ALA A 22 0.08 15.27 -7.35
N LEU A 23 -0.39 14.52 -6.35
CA LEU A 23 -1.80 14.40 -6.02
C LEU A 23 -2.42 15.72 -5.54
N LEU A 24 -1.70 16.52 -4.77
CA LEU A 24 -2.13 17.84 -4.33
C LEU A 24 -2.17 18.87 -5.48
N GLY A 25 -1.47 18.58 -6.60
CA GLY A 25 -1.37 19.48 -7.75
C GLY A 25 -0.24 20.48 -7.67
N PHE A 26 0.83 20.22 -6.92
CA PHE A 26 2.04 21.03 -6.94
C PHE A 26 2.63 21.12 -8.35
N PRO A 27 3.14 22.26 -8.77
CA PRO A 27 3.72 22.43 -10.11
C PRO A 27 5.02 21.64 -10.32
N SER A 28 5.71 21.29 -9.25
CA SER A 28 6.91 20.43 -9.25
C SER A 28 7.14 19.82 -7.88
N ILE A 29 7.99 18.79 -7.80
CA ILE A 29 8.39 18.17 -6.53
C ILE A 29 9.13 19.15 -5.61
N ASP A 30 9.86 20.11 -6.18
CA ASP A 30 10.64 21.11 -5.44
C ASP A 30 9.81 22.30 -4.97
N ALA A 31 8.59 22.44 -5.47
CA ALA A 31 7.69 23.51 -5.04
C ALA A 31 7.38 23.39 -3.54
N ARG A 32 7.41 24.51 -2.83
CA ARG A 32 7.21 24.55 -1.36
C ARG A 32 5.78 24.88 -0.98
N GLU A 33 5.05 25.56 -1.84
CA GLU A 33 3.67 25.96 -1.59
C GLU A 33 2.72 25.18 -2.47
N PRO A 34 1.62 24.65 -1.89
CA PRO A 34 0.58 24.00 -2.66
C PRO A 34 -0.18 25.02 -3.51
N PRO A 35 -0.87 24.60 -4.58
CA PRO A 35 -1.73 25.47 -5.35
C PRO A 35 -2.88 26.02 -4.50
N ALA A 36 -3.47 27.13 -4.92
CA ALA A 36 -4.60 27.76 -4.23
C ALA A 36 -5.82 26.81 -4.16
N VAL A 37 -6.08 26.10 -5.26
CA VAL A 37 -7.06 25.00 -5.33
C VAL A 37 -6.32 23.69 -5.47
N LEU A 38 -6.50 22.80 -4.50
CA LEU A 38 -5.84 21.49 -4.48
C LEU A 38 -6.50 20.56 -5.51
N LYS A 39 -5.70 19.71 -6.15
CA LYS A 39 -6.20 18.73 -7.12
C LYS A 39 -6.97 17.59 -6.44
N THR A 40 -6.41 17.03 -5.36
CA THR A 40 -7.03 16.03 -4.49
C THR A 40 -6.59 16.24 -3.04
N LEU A 41 -7.12 15.45 -2.12
CA LEU A 41 -6.78 15.48 -0.70
C LEU A 41 -6.11 14.17 -0.27
N PRO A 42 -4.81 13.95 -0.54
CA PRO A 42 -4.11 12.75 -0.12
C PRO A 42 -4.09 12.64 1.41
N VAL A 43 -4.34 11.43 1.89
CA VAL A 43 -4.36 11.07 3.32
C VAL A 43 -3.25 10.06 3.58
N MET A 44 -2.34 10.39 4.46
CA MET A 44 -1.34 9.43 4.93
C MET A 44 -1.91 8.55 6.03
N ARG A 45 -1.54 7.25 6.04
CA ARG A 45 -2.00 6.25 7.02
C ARG A 45 -0.94 5.20 7.31
N HIS A 46 -0.94 4.62 8.49
CA HIS A 46 -1.79 4.85 9.66
C HIS A 46 -0.92 5.45 10.77
N PHE A 47 -1.28 6.60 11.31
CA PHE A 47 -0.46 7.37 12.26
C PHE A 47 -0.74 6.96 13.70
N ALA A 48 0.20 6.38 14.40
CA ALA A 48 1.50 5.89 14.06
C ALA A 48 1.77 4.57 14.81
N GLY A 49 2.83 3.84 14.37
CA GLY A 49 3.25 2.63 15.09
C GLY A 49 2.43 1.39 14.77
N TYR A 50 1.58 1.42 13.75
CA TYR A 50 0.81 0.25 13.32
C TYR A 50 1.71 -0.73 12.55
N ALA A 51 2.23 -1.74 13.25
CA ALA A 51 3.15 -2.75 12.71
C ALA A 51 2.82 -4.19 13.19
N GLY A 52 1.66 -4.38 13.79
CA GLY A 52 1.21 -5.69 14.30
C GLY A 52 0.63 -6.60 13.22
N PRO A 53 0.42 -7.88 13.54
CA PRO A 53 -0.26 -8.82 12.67
C PRO A 53 -1.68 -8.35 12.34
N ASP A 54 -2.14 -8.58 11.11
CA ASP A 54 -3.46 -8.13 10.66
C ASP A 54 -4.59 -8.76 11.48
N ALA A 55 -4.46 -10.03 11.85
CA ALA A 55 -5.44 -10.74 12.69
C ALA A 55 -5.68 -10.11 14.09
N THR A 56 -4.73 -9.30 14.57
CA THR A 56 -4.81 -8.64 15.89
C THR A 56 -4.93 -7.12 15.79
N ARG A 57 -5.22 -6.57 14.64
CA ARG A 57 -5.17 -5.12 14.40
C ARG A 57 -6.02 -4.27 15.36
N PHE A 58 -7.14 -4.80 15.83
CA PHE A 58 -8.02 -4.11 16.79
C PHE A 58 -7.59 -4.28 18.26
N THR A 59 -6.68 -5.20 18.55
CA THR A 59 -6.21 -5.51 19.90
C THR A 59 -4.72 -5.23 20.11
N PHE A 60 -4.02 -4.92 19.03
CA PHE A 60 -2.58 -4.70 19.05
C PHE A 60 -2.22 -3.37 19.71
N ASP A 61 -1.36 -3.42 20.73
CA ASP A 61 -0.75 -2.25 21.38
C ASP A 61 0.74 -2.24 21.09
N ALA A 62 1.19 -1.25 20.33
CA ALA A 62 2.60 -1.09 19.99
C ALA A 62 3.35 -0.46 21.17
N HIS A 63 4.17 -1.24 21.86
CA HIS A 63 5.06 -0.73 22.92
C HIS A 63 6.37 -0.24 22.32
N ILE A 64 6.48 1.07 22.11
CA ILE A 64 7.62 1.71 21.45
C ILE A 64 8.24 2.72 22.40
N SER A 65 9.56 2.65 22.59
CA SER A 65 10.27 3.62 23.40
C SER A 65 10.23 5.03 22.78
N GLU A 66 10.29 6.09 23.59
CA GLU A 66 10.30 7.46 23.06
C GLU A 66 11.51 7.73 22.12
N PRO A 67 12.73 7.23 22.37
CA PRO A 67 13.82 7.32 21.41
C PRO A 67 13.51 6.64 20.08
N ASP A 68 13.00 5.42 20.09
CA ASP A 68 12.66 4.68 18.87
C ASP A 68 11.53 5.36 18.10
N LEU A 69 10.53 5.85 18.83
CA LEU A 69 9.43 6.60 18.24
C LEU A 69 9.94 7.83 17.49
N ARG A 70 10.87 8.59 18.09
CA ARG A 70 11.45 9.80 17.49
C ARG A 70 12.45 9.54 16.38
N LEU A 71 13.18 8.43 16.43
CA LEU A 71 14.25 8.15 15.49
C LEU A 71 13.79 7.31 14.30
N THR A 72 12.78 6.47 14.48
CA THR A 72 12.35 5.49 13.48
C THR A 72 10.93 5.73 12.97
N TYR A 73 9.94 5.85 13.87
CA TYR A 73 8.54 5.85 13.48
C TYR A 73 7.99 7.21 13.08
N LEU A 74 8.40 8.28 13.74
CA LEU A 74 7.87 9.64 13.49
C LEU A 74 8.59 10.46 12.42
N PRO A 75 9.86 10.22 12.04
CA PRO A 75 10.56 11.09 11.09
C PRO A 75 9.90 11.19 9.73
N VAL A 76 9.33 10.11 9.22
CA VAL A 76 8.61 10.08 7.93
C VAL A 76 7.43 11.05 7.94
N TRP A 77 6.61 11.01 8.99
CA TRP A 77 5.44 11.86 9.17
C TRP A 77 5.80 13.32 9.31
N LYS A 78 6.77 13.61 10.18
CA LYS A 78 7.29 14.96 10.40
C LYS A 78 7.79 15.60 9.12
N ARG A 79 8.55 14.85 8.31
CA ARG A 79 9.09 15.34 7.05
C ARG A 79 7.97 15.65 6.04
N ILE A 80 7.01 14.75 5.86
CA ILE A 80 5.91 14.94 4.91
C ILE A 80 5.03 16.13 5.31
N VAL A 81 4.73 16.28 6.61
CA VAL A 81 3.97 17.44 7.12
C VAL A 81 4.71 18.76 6.88
N ARG A 82 6.01 18.81 7.18
CA ARG A 82 6.82 20.01 6.97
C ARG A 82 7.00 20.41 5.50
N GLU A 83 6.97 19.42 4.60
CA GLU A 83 6.96 19.63 3.16
C GLU A 83 5.56 19.99 2.62
N ARG A 84 4.55 20.10 3.50
CA ARG A 84 3.14 20.36 3.15
C ARG A 84 2.57 19.35 2.14
N ALA A 85 3.12 18.14 2.14
CA ALA A 85 2.81 17.09 1.20
C ALA A 85 1.70 16.13 1.69
N THR A 86 0.74 16.64 2.43
CA THR A 86 -0.48 15.89 2.81
C THR A 86 -1.61 16.82 3.19
N ALA A 87 -2.84 16.46 2.86
CA ALA A 87 -4.04 17.17 3.26
C ALA A 87 -4.70 16.55 4.50
N GLY A 88 -4.50 15.25 4.70
CA GLY A 88 -5.07 14.51 5.82
C GLY A 88 -4.11 13.50 6.44
N VAL A 89 -4.42 13.09 7.65
CA VAL A 89 -3.74 12.00 8.37
C VAL A 89 -4.80 11.07 8.94
N MET A 90 -4.67 9.78 8.68
CA MET A 90 -5.51 8.75 9.30
C MET A 90 -4.80 8.19 10.52
N SER A 91 -5.48 8.18 11.66
CA SER A 91 -4.96 7.57 12.89
C SER A 91 -4.81 6.06 12.74
N ALA A 92 -3.89 5.47 13.48
CA ALA A 92 -3.77 4.02 13.54
C ALA A 92 -5.03 3.38 14.15
N ILE A 93 -5.37 2.19 13.66
CA ILE A 93 -6.45 1.36 14.21
C ILE A 93 -6.05 0.77 15.56
N SER A 94 -4.76 0.50 15.75
CA SER A 94 -4.15 -0.05 16.96
C SER A 94 -3.91 1.00 18.03
N ALA A 95 -3.52 0.55 19.23
CA ALA A 95 -3.00 1.42 20.27
C ALA A 95 -1.48 1.62 20.14
N LEU A 96 -0.99 2.67 20.76
CA LEU A 96 0.43 2.94 20.98
C LEU A 96 0.66 3.28 22.45
N ASN A 97 1.48 2.47 23.12
CA ASN A 97 1.81 2.63 24.54
C ASN A 97 0.55 2.77 25.41
N GLY A 98 -0.45 1.91 25.19
CA GLY A 98 -1.71 1.84 25.93
C GLY A 98 -2.77 2.86 25.50
N VAL A 99 -2.52 3.71 24.51
CA VAL A 99 -3.46 4.74 24.06
C VAL A 99 -3.95 4.43 22.63
N PRO A 100 -5.27 4.25 22.42
CA PRO A 100 -5.82 4.05 21.06
C PRO A 100 -5.48 5.21 20.14
N GLY A 101 -5.10 4.91 18.88
CA GLY A 101 -4.55 5.89 17.94
C GLY A 101 -5.41 7.14 17.77
N ILE A 102 -6.75 6.99 17.63
CA ILE A 102 -7.66 8.14 17.45
C ILE A 102 -7.89 8.93 18.75
N ALA A 103 -7.59 8.37 19.92
CA ALA A 103 -7.69 9.04 21.20
C ALA A 103 -6.34 9.56 21.71
N HIS A 104 -5.28 9.48 20.90
CA HIS A 104 -3.91 9.77 21.29
C HIS A 104 -3.57 11.27 21.15
N ALA A 105 -3.97 12.08 22.14
CA ALA A 105 -3.80 13.55 22.10
C ALA A 105 -2.34 13.97 21.91
N SER A 106 -1.38 13.31 22.56
CA SER A 106 0.04 13.63 22.42
C SER A 106 0.56 13.42 21.00
N LEU A 107 0.02 12.47 20.22
CA LEU A 107 0.34 12.33 18.81
C LEU A 107 -0.42 13.33 17.94
N LEU A 108 -1.75 13.38 18.07
CA LEU A 108 -2.61 14.11 17.12
C LEU A 108 -2.61 15.63 17.38
N THR A 109 -2.49 16.06 18.62
CA THR A 109 -2.49 17.47 18.98
C THR A 109 -1.08 17.99 19.21
N ASP A 110 -0.31 17.37 20.13
CA ASP A 110 0.95 17.96 20.55
C ASP A 110 2.03 17.82 19.47
N LYS A 111 2.23 16.60 18.94
CA LYS A 111 3.26 16.38 17.91
C LYS A 111 2.80 16.83 16.52
N LEU A 112 1.67 16.30 16.04
CA LEU A 112 1.23 16.53 14.66
C LEU A 112 0.89 18.00 14.41
N ARG A 113 0.06 18.61 15.28
CA ARG A 113 -0.42 19.99 15.08
C ARG A 113 0.50 21.03 15.72
N ALA A 114 0.80 20.92 17.02
CA ALA A 114 1.54 21.95 17.71
C ALA A 114 3.04 21.96 17.36
N GLU A 115 3.69 20.79 17.34
CA GLU A 115 5.14 20.73 17.06
C GLU A 115 5.46 20.81 15.55
N TRP A 116 4.67 20.13 14.67
CA TRP A 116 4.99 20.05 13.26
C TRP A 116 4.23 21.04 12.39
N GLY A 117 3.16 21.65 12.92
CA GLY A 117 2.38 22.67 12.22
C GLY A 117 1.37 22.11 11.22
N PHE A 118 0.86 20.90 11.43
CA PHE A 118 -0.15 20.31 10.56
C PHE A 118 -1.48 21.06 10.64
N ASP A 119 -1.94 21.60 9.53
CA ASP A 119 -3.18 22.37 9.38
C ASP A 119 -4.33 21.61 8.69
N GLY A 120 -4.08 20.38 8.23
CA GLY A 120 -5.06 19.51 7.60
C GLY A 120 -6.01 18.83 8.60
N TYR A 121 -6.76 17.85 8.11
CA TYR A 121 -7.70 17.08 8.94
C TYR A 121 -7.12 15.75 9.39
N VAL A 122 -7.62 15.26 10.53
CA VAL A 122 -7.36 13.91 11.04
C VAL A 122 -8.64 13.09 10.91
N VAL A 123 -8.54 11.94 10.25
CA VAL A 123 -9.61 10.95 10.14
C VAL A 123 -9.27 9.71 10.95
N SER A 124 -10.27 9.06 11.56
CA SER A 124 -10.08 7.74 12.16
C SER A 124 -9.87 6.70 11.08
N ASP A 125 -9.18 5.62 11.40
CA ASP A 125 -9.31 4.40 10.60
C ASP A 125 -10.76 3.90 10.66
N CYS A 126 -11.16 3.16 9.62
CA CYS A 126 -12.51 2.63 9.53
C CYS A 126 -12.74 1.56 10.62
N ASP A 127 -13.93 1.51 11.16
CA ASP A 127 -14.37 0.57 12.19
C ASP A 127 -13.57 0.59 13.51
N THR A 128 -12.70 1.59 13.73
CA THR A 128 -11.88 1.70 14.95
C THR A 128 -12.70 2.04 16.20
N PHE A 129 -13.81 2.76 16.04
CA PHE A 129 -14.54 3.32 17.20
C PHE A 129 -15.09 2.26 18.14
N PRO A 130 -15.73 1.16 17.70
CA PRO A 130 -16.17 0.10 18.61
C PRO A 130 -15.05 -0.43 19.50
N ALA A 131 -13.84 -0.52 18.98
CA ALA A 131 -12.70 -1.00 19.75
C ALA A 131 -12.38 -0.11 20.99
N LEU A 132 -12.74 1.19 20.96
CA LEU A 132 -12.50 2.05 22.11
C LEU A 132 -13.26 1.62 23.37
N TRP A 133 -14.44 1.03 23.24
CA TRP A 133 -15.21 0.55 24.40
C TRP A 133 -15.27 -0.98 24.48
N GLU A 134 -15.28 -1.71 23.39
CA GLU A 134 -15.38 -3.17 23.40
C GLU A 134 -14.06 -3.87 23.69
N VAL A 135 -12.94 -3.27 23.29
CA VAL A 135 -11.60 -3.87 23.37
C VAL A 135 -10.72 -3.15 24.37
N TRP A 136 -10.58 -1.83 24.23
CA TRP A 136 -9.61 -1.05 25.00
C TRP A 136 -10.14 -0.56 26.35
N GLY A 137 -11.45 -0.60 26.59
CA GLY A 137 -12.07 -0.03 27.78
C GLY A 137 -11.80 1.49 27.95
N TRP A 138 -11.47 2.18 26.85
CA TRP A 138 -11.14 3.60 26.82
C TRP A 138 -12.37 4.49 26.98
N ALA A 139 -13.51 3.99 26.56
CA ALA A 139 -14.80 4.65 26.64
C ALA A 139 -15.87 3.67 27.14
N SER A 140 -16.99 4.16 27.64
CA SER A 140 -18.14 3.34 28.02
C SER A 140 -19.19 3.18 26.89
N GLY A 141 -18.93 3.80 25.74
CA GLY A 141 -19.85 3.75 24.58
C GLY A 141 -19.53 4.85 23.57
N PRO A 142 -20.37 4.97 22.52
CA PRO A 142 -20.08 5.82 21.35
C PRO A 142 -19.97 7.31 21.68
N GLU A 143 -20.75 7.85 22.62
CA GLU A 143 -20.66 9.27 23.00
C GLU A 143 -19.31 9.62 23.63
N GLN A 144 -18.84 8.78 24.56
CA GLN A 144 -17.53 9.00 25.19
C GLN A 144 -16.39 8.76 24.20
N ALA A 145 -16.50 7.76 23.34
CA ALA A 145 -15.53 7.47 22.29
C ALA A 145 -15.39 8.66 21.34
N GLY A 146 -16.52 9.18 20.84
CA GLY A 146 -16.54 10.37 19.96
C GLY A 146 -15.95 11.61 20.65
N ALA A 147 -16.31 11.84 21.92
CA ALA A 147 -15.77 12.94 22.71
C ALA A 147 -14.24 12.80 22.91
N ALA A 148 -13.74 11.60 23.22
CA ALA A 148 -12.31 11.34 23.38
C ALA A 148 -11.54 11.59 22.08
N ALA A 149 -12.05 11.11 20.95
CA ALA A 149 -11.44 11.30 19.64
C ALA A 149 -11.34 12.78 19.24
N LEU A 150 -12.44 13.57 19.40
CA LEU A 150 -12.41 15.00 19.09
C LEU A 150 -11.46 15.78 20.01
N ARG A 151 -11.45 15.47 21.30
CA ARG A 151 -10.51 16.11 22.26
C ARG A 151 -9.05 15.79 21.91
N ALA A 152 -8.79 14.60 21.42
CA ALA A 152 -7.45 14.20 21.00
C ALA A 152 -6.98 14.88 19.71
N GLY A 153 -7.89 15.49 18.93
CA GLY A 153 -7.57 16.18 17.68
C GLY A 153 -8.07 15.48 16.40
N GLY A 154 -8.90 14.45 16.54
CA GLY A 154 -9.62 13.82 15.44
C GLY A 154 -10.71 14.73 14.88
N ASP A 155 -10.91 14.75 13.56
CA ASP A 155 -11.86 15.65 12.89
C ASP A 155 -12.97 14.90 12.19
N ILE A 156 -12.67 13.77 11.58
CA ILE A 156 -13.58 12.97 10.76
C ILE A 156 -13.56 11.53 11.26
N ASN A 157 -14.71 10.90 11.26
CA ASN A 157 -14.84 9.48 11.52
C ASN A 157 -15.08 8.71 10.22
N CYS A 158 -14.27 7.68 9.98
CA CYS A 158 -14.58 6.68 8.95
C CYS A 158 -15.63 5.72 9.51
N GLY A 159 -16.90 6.03 9.29
CA GLY A 159 -18.05 5.31 9.80
C GLY A 159 -19.13 6.23 10.40
N PRO A 160 -20.18 5.68 11.04
CA PRO A 160 -21.33 6.46 11.50
C PRO A 160 -21.21 7.03 12.91
N PHE A 161 -20.10 6.80 13.63
CA PHE A 161 -20.04 7.00 15.08
C PHE A 161 -20.08 8.45 15.54
N TYR A 162 -19.73 9.42 14.69
CA TYR A 162 -19.86 10.83 15.00
C TYR A 162 -21.33 11.33 15.03
N ALA A 163 -22.30 10.50 14.64
CA ALA A 163 -23.70 10.77 14.92
C ALA A 163 -23.99 10.88 16.42
N SER A 164 -23.19 10.22 17.29
CA SER A 164 -23.30 10.29 18.75
C SER A 164 -22.85 11.61 19.35
N LEU A 165 -22.11 12.46 18.62
CA LEU A 165 -21.56 13.73 19.14
C LEU A 165 -22.65 14.72 19.58
N TYR A 166 -23.82 14.70 18.95
CA TYR A 166 -24.95 15.50 19.38
C TYR A 166 -25.33 15.17 20.83
N ASN A 167 -25.56 13.89 21.13
CA ASN A 167 -25.88 13.44 22.47
C ASN A 167 -24.72 13.67 23.45
N ALA A 168 -23.48 13.45 23.01
CA ALA A 168 -22.29 13.73 23.81
C ALA A 168 -22.25 15.21 24.26
N THR A 169 -22.61 16.14 23.37
CA THR A 169 -22.66 17.56 23.68
C THR A 169 -23.81 17.88 24.63
N LEU A 170 -25.01 17.34 24.42
CA LEU A 170 -26.16 17.56 25.32
C LEU A 170 -25.90 17.04 26.75
N ARG A 171 -25.11 15.96 26.88
CA ARG A 171 -24.73 15.39 28.18
C ARG A 171 -23.51 16.07 28.80
N GLY A 172 -22.97 17.13 28.22
CA GLY A 172 -21.77 17.81 28.71
C GLY A 172 -20.47 17.00 28.61
N LEU A 173 -20.48 15.91 27.82
CA LEU A 173 -19.28 15.11 27.58
C LEU A 173 -18.32 15.75 26.60
N LEU A 174 -18.80 16.69 25.79
CA LEU A 174 -18.03 17.36 24.73
C LEU A 174 -18.44 18.82 24.62
N GLU A 175 -17.46 19.71 24.61
CA GLU A 175 -17.68 21.13 24.39
C GLU A 175 -18.03 21.43 22.92
N PRO A 176 -19.05 22.25 22.61
CA PRO A 176 -19.38 22.65 21.26
C PRO A 176 -18.22 23.29 20.48
N SER A 177 -17.27 23.89 21.17
CA SER A 177 -16.04 24.47 20.59
C SER A 177 -15.15 23.41 19.90
N ALA A 178 -15.07 22.21 20.47
CA ALA A 178 -14.32 21.11 19.88
C ALA A 178 -14.96 20.64 18.55
N VAL A 179 -16.29 20.52 18.52
CA VAL A 179 -17.02 20.20 17.27
C VAL A 179 -16.79 21.27 16.21
N ARG A 180 -16.90 22.55 16.58
CA ARG A 180 -16.63 23.66 15.64
C ARG A 180 -15.20 23.63 15.12
N ALA A 181 -14.22 23.33 15.96
CA ALA A 181 -12.82 23.24 15.52
C ALA A 181 -12.58 22.11 14.53
N ALA A 182 -13.12 20.92 14.79
CA ALA A 182 -13.04 19.78 13.88
C ALA A 182 -13.74 20.07 12.55
N THR A 183 -14.99 20.59 12.60
CA THR A 183 -15.75 20.97 11.42
C THR A 183 -14.99 22.02 10.59
N ARG A 184 -14.39 23.03 11.24
CA ARG A 184 -13.62 24.05 10.54
C ARG A 184 -12.47 23.43 9.74
N ARG A 185 -11.70 22.51 10.32
CA ARG A 185 -10.58 21.87 9.61
C ARG A 185 -11.07 21.04 8.42
N ALA A 186 -12.11 20.23 8.61
CA ALA A 186 -12.70 19.44 7.53
C ALA A 186 -13.26 20.34 6.40
N MET A 187 -14.01 21.37 6.74
CA MET A 187 -14.59 22.29 5.76
C MET A 187 -13.53 23.15 5.06
N THR A 188 -12.44 23.50 5.74
CA THR A 188 -11.31 24.19 5.11
C THR A 188 -10.72 23.35 3.98
N MET A 189 -10.57 22.03 4.16
CA MET A 189 -10.07 21.17 3.10
C MET A 189 -11.06 21.00 1.94
N ARG A 190 -12.36 20.94 2.22
CA ARG A 190 -13.39 20.97 1.18
C ARG A 190 -13.38 22.28 0.37
N LEU A 191 -13.14 23.41 1.02
CA LEU A 191 -12.96 24.69 0.31
C LEU A 191 -11.67 24.66 -0.54
N ARG A 192 -10.58 24.13 0.00
CA ARG A 192 -9.29 24.08 -0.70
C ARG A 192 -9.29 23.16 -1.91
N VAL A 193 -10.11 22.11 -1.95
CA VAL A 193 -10.26 21.21 -3.12
C VAL A 193 -11.31 21.73 -4.11
N GLY A 194 -11.90 22.91 -3.86
CA GLY A 194 -12.86 23.53 -4.76
C GLY A 194 -14.30 23.03 -4.63
N ASP A 195 -14.56 22.06 -3.73
CA ASP A 195 -15.86 21.39 -3.58
C ASP A 195 -17.05 22.35 -3.25
N LEU A 196 -16.76 23.49 -2.63
CA LEU A 196 -17.75 24.49 -2.25
C LEU A 196 -17.69 25.76 -3.13
N GLN A 197 -16.96 25.72 -4.23
CA GLN A 197 -16.81 26.83 -5.17
C GLN A 197 -17.68 26.62 -6.43
N PRO A 198 -18.00 27.71 -7.17
CA PRO A 198 -18.61 27.53 -8.47
C PRO A 198 -17.77 26.64 -9.38
N PRO A 199 -18.37 25.71 -10.12
CA PRO A 199 -17.63 24.76 -10.97
C PRO A 199 -16.64 25.40 -11.95
N ALA A 200 -16.94 26.60 -12.44
CA ALA A 200 -16.05 27.36 -13.34
C ALA A 200 -14.75 27.85 -12.67
N SER A 201 -14.66 27.80 -11.34
CA SER A 201 -13.49 28.23 -10.57
C SER A 201 -12.53 27.07 -10.26
N ASP A 202 -12.89 25.83 -10.62
CA ASP A 202 -12.06 24.65 -10.39
C ASP A 202 -11.14 24.42 -11.59
N PRO A 203 -9.80 24.63 -11.44
CA PRO A 203 -8.84 24.43 -12.53
C PRO A 203 -8.65 22.96 -12.91
N TRP A 204 -9.09 22.02 -12.06
CA TRP A 204 -8.89 20.58 -12.27
C TRP A 204 -10.06 19.90 -12.94
N ARG A 205 -11.25 20.47 -12.89
CA ARG A 205 -12.51 19.88 -13.34
C ARG A 205 -12.45 19.30 -14.76
N ASP A 206 -11.94 20.11 -15.69
CA ASP A 206 -11.90 19.75 -17.11
C ASP A 206 -10.48 19.39 -17.59
N SER A 207 -9.49 19.41 -16.67
CA SER A 207 -8.09 19.14 -16.99
C SER A 207 -7.76 17.66 -17.10
N VAL A 208 -8.59 16.79 -16.52
CA VAL A 208 -8.38 15.34 -16.52
C VAL A 208 -9.65 14.65 -17.05
N PRO A 209 -9.70 14.31 -18.33
CA PRO A 209 -10.85 13.62 -18.92
C PRO A 209 -10.97 12.20 -18.39
N LEU A 210 -12.18 11.65 -18.33
CA LEU A 210 -12.41 10.26 -17.90
C LEU A 210 -11.65 9.25 -18.78
N SER A 211 -11.39 9.58 -20.05
CA SER A 211 -10.60 8.75 -20.96
C SER A 211 -9.13 8.57 -20.55
N ALA A 212 -8.63 9.37 -19.60
CA ALA A 212 -7.30 9.15 -19.01
C ALA A 212 -7.24 7.88 -18.15
N VAL A 213 -8.38 7.42 -17.63
CA VAL A 213 -8.44 6.20 -16.81
C VAL A 213 -8.19 4.99 -17.70
N GLY A 214 -7.14 4.21 -17.39
CA GLY A 214 -6.75 3.03 -18.15
C GLY A 214 -6.23 3.33 -19.55
N SER A 215 -5.73 4.56 -19.81
CA SER A 215 -5.14 4.92 -21.09
C SER A 215 -3.85 4.16 -21.36
N PRO A 216 -3.41 4.03 -22.65
CA PRO A 216 -2.14 3.37 -22.98
C PRO A 216 -0.93 4.00 -22.27
N GLU A 217 -0.94 5.33 -22.05
CA GLU A 217 0.11 6.04 -21.33
C GLU A 217 0.16 5.63 -19.88
N HIS A 218 -1.01 5.45 -19.22
CA HIS A 218 -1.07 4.97 -17.84
C HIS A 218 -0.68 3.49 -17.74
N ALA A 219 -0.96 2.67 -18.75
CA ALA A 219 -0.50 1.29 -18.79
C ALA A 219 1.03 1.24 -18.89
N ALA A 220 1.65 2.00 -19.82
CA ALA A 220 3.11 2.09 -19.95
C ALA A 220 3.77 2.60 -18.65
N LEU A 221 3.19 3.61 -18.00
CA LEU A 221 3.68 4.09 -16.71
C LEU A 221 3.61 3.00 -15.62
N THR A 222 2.56 2.17 -15.64
CA THR A 222 2.43 1.05 -14.70
C THR A 222 3.55 0.03 -14.91
N ASP A 223 3.87 -0.30 -16.16
CA ASP A 223 4.96 -1.21 -16.51
C ASP A 223 6.32 -0.66 -16.01
N ASP A 224 6.58 0.63 -16.21
CA ASP A 224 7.79 1.29 -15.72
C ASP A 224 7.89 1.26 -14.19
N VAL A 225 6.78 1.51 -13.48
CA VAL A 225 6.72 1.47 -12.01
C VAL A 225 6.96 0.06 -11.49
N VAL A 226 6.34 -0.95 -12.11
CA VAL A 226 6.52 -2.36 -11.73
C VAL A 226 7.96 -2.81 -11.99
N ALA A 227 8.53 -2.47 -13.15
CA ALA A 227 9.92 -2.78 -13.46
C ALA A 227 10.89 -2.10 -12.47
N GLY A 228 10.67 -0.82 -12.17
CA GLY A 228 11.49 -0.06 -11.21
C GLY A 228 11.33 -0.52 -9.76
N GLY A 229 10.18 -1.06 -9.39
CA GLY A 229 9.90 -1.61 -8.06
C GLY A 229 10.34 -3.05 -7.85
N THR A 230 10.67 -3.77 -8.92
CA THR A 230 11.12 -5.16 -8.85
C THR A 230 12.56 -5.24 -8.36
N VAL A 231 12.80 -5.95 -7.25
CA VAL A 231 14.11 -6.02 -6.60
C VAL A 231 14.75 -7.39 -6.82
N LEU A 232 15.96 -7.40 -7.40
CA LEU A 232 16.80 -8.59 -7.51
C LEU A 232 17.50 -8.82 -6.18
N LEU A 233 16.95 -9.69 -5.32
CA LEU A 233 17.48 -9.95 -3.98
C LEU A 233 18.77 -10.76 -4.01
N HIS A 234 18.88 -11.70 -4.93
CA HIS A 234 20.07 -12.56 -5.06
C HIS A 234 20.23 -13.04 -6.50
N GLN A 235 21.46 -13.12 -6.97
CA GLN A 235 21.80 -13.66 -8.28
C GLN A 235 23.12 -14.46 -8.19
N ARG A 236 23.13 -15.67 -8.73
CA ARG A 236 24.38 -16.35 -9.06
C ARG A 236 24.88 -15.84 -10.41
N PRO A 237 26.19 -15.58 -10.58
CA PRO A 237 26.72 -15.13 -11.87
C PRO A 237 26.27 -16.03 -13.04
N GLY A 238 25.77 -15.43 -14.12
CA GLY A 238 25.31 -16.13 -15.31
C GLY A 238 23.88 -16.69 -15.29
N THR A 239 23.11 -16.50 -14.18
CA THR A 239 21.71 -16.96 -14.15
C THR A 239 20.78 -16.02 -14.94
N LEU A 240 20.96 -14.72 -14.81
CA LEU A 240 20.18 -13.72 -15.52
C LEU A 240 21.08 -12.88 -16.45
N PRO A 241 20.56 -12.38 -17.58
CA PRO A 241 19.25 -12.70 -18.14
C PRO A 241 19.11 -14.16 -18.53
N LEU A 242 17.91 -14.73 -18.41
CA LEU A 242 17.63 -16.08 -18.87
C LEU A 242 17.97 -16.18 -20.37
N ARG A 243 18.86 -17.09 -20.71
CA ARG A 243 19.29 -17.33 -22.10
C ARG A 243 18.91 -18.74 -22.49
N PRO A 244 18.52 -18.97 -23.75
CA PRO A 244 18.33 -20.33 -24.22
C PRO A 244 19.64 -21.09 -24.04
N PRO A 245 19.59 -22.37 -23.77
CA PRO A 245 20.79 -23.21 -23.71
C PRO A 245 21.61 -23.02 -24.99
N SER A 246 22.84 -22.51 -24.86
CA SER A 246 23.77 -22.39 -25.98
C SER A 246 24.75 -23.54 -25.97
N VAL A 247 25.16 -24.00 -27.13
CA VAL A 247 26.05 -25.16 -27.36
C VAL A 247 27.45 -24.97 -26.74
N SER A 248 27.74 -23.85 -26.05
CA SER A 248 29.09 -23.47 -25.70
C SER A 248 29.41 -23.17 -24.22
N SER A 249 28.63 -23.65 -23.26
CA SER A 249 29.04 -23.50 -21.85
C SER A 249 29.23 -24.85 -21.15
N ALA A 250 30.29 -25.56 -21.50
CA ALA A 250 30.74 -26.76 -20.79
C ALA A 250 31.39 -26.50 -19.41
N ALA A 251 31.07 -25.36 -18.76
CA ALA A 251 31.70 -24.94 -17.51
C ALA A 251 30.75 -24.42 -16.47
N ALA A 252 29.58 -25.01 -16.27
CA ALA A 252 28.67 -24.65 -15.17
C ALA A 252 28.29 -25.89 -14.35
N SER A 253 28.97 -26.02 -13.22
CA SER A 253 28.74 -26.82 -12.01
C SER A 253 28.20 -28.26 -12.14
N ALA A 254 28.89 -29.16 -11.50
CA ALA A 254 28.76 -30.62 -11.47
C ALA A 254 27.43 -31.20 -10.93
N SER A 255 26.42 -30.41 -10.56
CA SER A 255 25.11 -30.91 -10.15
C SER A 255 23.99 -30.72 -11.20
N ALA A 256 24.25 -29.95 -12.24
CA ALA A 256 23.36 -29.81 -13.42
C ALA A 256 23.89 -30.61 -14.62
N ALA A 257 24.94 -31.38 -14.44
CA ALA A 257 25.77 -31.97 -15.51
C ALA A 257 25.15 -33.16 -16.26
N SER A 258 23.89 -33.51 -16.04
CA SER A 258 23.27 -34.65 -16.76
C SER A 258 22.22 -34.27 -17.80
N ARG A 259 21.90 -32.99 -17.95
CA ARG A 259 20.94 -32.55 -18.96
C ARG A 259 21.63 -31.64 -19.96
N GLY A 260 22.02 -32.27 -21.10
CA GLY A 260 22.63 -31.54 -22.21
C GLY A 260 21.71 -30.41 -22.70
N SER A 261 22.35 -29.30 -23.07
CA SER A 261 21.63 -28.21 -23.76
C SER A 261 21.04 -28.72 -25.06
N PRO A 262 19.77 -28.42 -25.36
CA PRO A 262 19.19 -28.83 -26.64
C PRO A 262 19.96 -28.21 -27.83
N PRO A 263 20.17 -28.94 -28.90
CA PRO A 263 20.81 -28.44 -30.14
C PRO A 263 20.09 -27.19 -30.67
N ARG A 264 20.82 -26.42 -31.48
CA ARG A 264 20.24 -25.23 -32.17
C ARG A 264 19.04 -25.64 -32.97
N GLY A 265 17.81 -25.18 -32.61
CA GLY A 265 16.56 -25.49 -33.27
C GLY A 265 15.63 -26.48 -32.54
N GLU A 266 16.10 -27.18 -31.51
CA GLU A 266 15.25 -28.07 -30.71
C GLU A 266 14.34 -27.32 -29.75
N LYS A 267 13.20 -27.94 -29.44
CA LYS A 267 12.26 -27.45 -28.41
C LYS A 267 12.85 -27.69 -27.01
N PHE A 268 12.57 -26.76 -26.11
CA PHE A 268 12.94 -26.87 -24.71
C PHE A 268 11.77 -26.48 -23.81
N VAL A 269 11.76 -27.02 -22.60
CA VAL A 269 10.72 -26.77 -21.60
C VAL A 269 11.18 -25.71 -20.59
N VAL A 270 10.37 -24.69 -20.40
CA VAL A 270 10.43 -23.77 -19.25
C VAL A 270 9.38 -24.21 -18.26
N GLY A 271 9.80 -24.60 -17.07
CA GLY A 271 8.91 -24.98 -15.99
C GLY A 271 8.49 -23.76 -15.16
N LEU A 272 7.22 -23.65 -14.88
CA LEU A 272 6.66 -22.68 -13.95
C LEU A 272 5.94 -23.45 -12.86
N VAL A 273 6.33 -23.25 -11.61
CA VAL A 273 5.70 -23.89 -10.47
C VAL A 273 5.39 -22.87 -9.38
N GLY A 274 4.42 -23.16 -8.57
CA GLY A 274 4.03 -22.31 -7.44
C GLY A 274 2.60 -21.76 -7.55
N PRO A 275 1.96 -21.53 -6.39
CA PRO A 275 0.54 -21.17 -6.31
C PRO A 275 0.23 -19.77 -6.88
N SER A 276 1.23 -18.88 -6.90
CA SER A 276 1.04 -17.48 -7.34
C SER A 276 1.17 -17.30 -8.86
N ALA A 277 1.48 -18.37 -9.60
CA ALA A 277 1.80 -18.26 -11.02
C ALA A 277 0.58 -18.03 -11.93
N ASP A 278 -0.57 -18.61 -11.58
CA ASP A 278 -1.78 -18.64 -12.43
C ASP A 278 -3.05 -18.31 -11.66
N ASP A 279 -2.93 -17.48 -10.64
CA ASP A 279 -4.06 -17.02 -9.83
C ASP A 279 -4.26 -15.51 -9.98
N PRO A 280 -5.32 -15.06 -10.70
CA PRO A 280 -5.62 -13.64 -10.82
C PRO A 280 -6.04 -13.00 -9.48
N ALA A 281 -6.53 -13.79 -8.50
CA ALA A 281 -6.91 -13.27 -7.19
C ALA A 281 -5.72 -12.69 -6.41
N ILE A 282 -4.49 -13.16 -6.68
CA ILE A 282 -3.29 -12.61 -6.08
C ILE A 282 -3.04 -11.15 -6.50
N GLN A 283 -3.47 -10.78 -7.72
CA GLN A 283 -3.39 -9.41 -8.21
C GLN A 283 -4.52 -8.54 -7.65
N ALA A 284 -5.61 -9.16 -7.21
CA ALA A 284 -6.79 -8.52 -6.65
C ALA A 284 -6.62 -8.28 -5.15
N HIS A 285 -5.65 -7.45 -4.77
CA HIS A 285 -5.48 -7.05 -3.38
C HIS A 285 -6.62 -6.15 -2.89
N THR A 286 -6.75 -5.97 -1.58
CA THR A 286 -7.66 -4.99 -0.96
C THR A 286 -7.56 -3.65 -1.68
N TYR A 287 -8.69 -3.03 -2.00
CA TYR A 287 -8.82 -1.75 -2.73
C TYR A 287 -8.47 -1.79 -4.22
N HIS A 288 -8.38 -2.97 -4.82
CA HIS A 288 -8.17 -3.07 -6.26
C HIS A 288 -9.35 -2.55 -7.08
N GLY A 289 -9.05 -2.06 -8.27
CA GLY A 289 -10.06 -1.86 -9.32
C GLY A 289 -10.36 -3.16 -10.07
N THR A 290 -11.30 -3.10 -11.02
CA THR A 290 -11.56 -4.21 -11.93
C THR A 290 -10.86 -3.92 -13.26
N PRO A 291 -9.75 -4.59 -13.59
CA PRO A 291 -9.08 -4.39 -14.85
C PRO A 291 -9.91 -4.96 -16.01
N ALA A 292 -9.73 -4.42 -17.20
CA ALA A 292 -10.37 -4.95 -18.42
C ALA A 292 -9.92 -6.39 -18.75
N LYS A 293 -8.69 -6.73 -18.34
CA LYS A 293 -8.10 -8.07 -18.52
C LYS A 293 -7.19 -8.37 -17.32
N TRP A 294 -7.34 -9.55 -16.77
CA TRP A 294 -6.38 -10.12 -15.84
C TRP A 294 -5.29 -10.85 -16.62
N THR A 295 -4.03 -10.56 -16.33
CA THR A 295 -2.88 -11.24 -16.93
C THR A 295 -2.09 -11.91 -15.83
N THR A 296 -2.09 -13.24 -15.79
CA THR A 296 -1.30 -13.99 -14.80
C THR A 296 0.17 -14.05 -15.20
N LEU A 297 1.06 -14.41 -14.28
CA LEU A 297 2.47 -14.62 -14.62
C LEU A 297 2.63 -15.73 -15.65
N ARG A 298 1.78 -16.76 -15.59
CA ARG A 298 1.74 -17.83 -16.59
C ARG A 298 1.41 -17.29 -17.99
N ASP A 299 0.36 -16.46 -18.11
CA ASP A 299 -0.04 -15.88 -19.38
C ASP A 299 1.05 -14.97 -19.97
N ALA A 300 1.64 -14.11 -19.12
CA ALA A 300 2.72 -13.22 -19.53
C ALA A 300 3.95 -14.01 -20.00
N LEU A 301 4.39 -15.00 -19.24
CA LEU A 301 5.52 -15.86 -19.64
C LEU A 301 5.24 -16.65 -20.91
N ALA A 302 4.02 -17.15 -21.09
CA ALA A 302 3.66 -17.85 -22.34
C ALA A 302 3.78 -16.93 -23.56
N SER A 303 3.31 -15.68 -23.42
CA SER A 303 3.40 -14.67 -24.50
C SER A 303 4.86 -14.31 -24.81
N GLU A 304 5.64 -13.97 -23.78
CA GLU A 304 7.05 -13.60 -23.93
C GLU A 304 7.90 -14.72 -24.52
N LEU A 305 7.70 -15.96 -24.07
CA LEU A 305 8.42 -17.10 -24.59
C LEU A 305 8.08 -17.39 -26.06
N ALA A 306 6.81 -17.18 -26.45
CA ALA A 306 6.39 -17.33 -27.86
C ALA A 306 7.03 -16.25 -28.73
N GLU A 307 7.10 -15.02 -28.28
CA GLU A 307 7.75 -13.92 -29.01
C GLU A 307 9.26 -14.13 -29.12
N MET A 308 9.94 -14.42 -28.01
CA MET A 308 11.39 -14.57 -27.97
C MET A 308 11.91 -15.80 -28.72
N TYR A 309 11.17 -16.91 -28.70
CA TYR A 309 11.69 -18.22 -29.14
C TYR A 309 10.89 -18.85 -30.29
N GLY A 310 9.80 -18.19 -30.78
CA GLY A 310 9.08 -18.65 -31.97
C GLY A 310 8.52 -20.06 -31.85
N GLY A 311 7.95 -20.44 -30.68
CA GLY A 311 7.38 -21.77 -30.45
C GLY A 311 8.39 -22.88 -30.15
N ARG A 312 9.69 -22.54 -29.97
CA ARG A 312 10.70 -23.51 -29.50
C ARG A 312 10.67 -23.68 -27.99
N ALA A 313 10.20 -22.69 -27.25
CA ALA A 313 9.99 -22.79 -25.81
C ALA A 313 8.56 -23.30 -25.52
N GLU A 314 8.46 -24.35 -24.71
CA GLU A 314 7.20 -24.86 -24.19
C GLU A 314 7.10 -24.50 -22.70
N LEU A 315 6.08 -23.73 -22.31
CA LEU A 315 5.81 -23.45 -20.92
C LEU A 315 4.99 -24.57 -20.31
N ARG A 316 5.51 -25.22 -19.27
CA ARG A 316 4.77 -26.19 -18.45
C ARG A 316 4.52 -25.64 -17.08
N TYR A 317 3.32 -25.82 -16.56
CA TYR A 317 2.89 -25.28 -15.28
C TYR A 317 2.33 -26.35 -14.35
N ALA A 318 2.62 -26.21 -13.06
CA ALA A 318 1.93 -26.90 -11.96
C ALA A 318 1.94 -26.01 -10.71
N ALA A 319 0.78 -25.84 -10.05
CA ALA A 319 0.71 -25.05 -8.81
C ALA A 319 1.56 -25.67 -7.68
N GLY A 320 1.53 -26.98 -7.56
CA GLY A 320 2.27 -27.75 -6.55
C GLY A 320 1.64 -27.70 -5.17
N CYS A 321 1.17 -26.55 -4.72
CA CYS A 321 0.46 -26.36 -3.46
C CYS A 321 -0.45 -25.11 -3.52
N ALA A 322 -1.33 -24.95 -2.54
CA ALA A 322 -1.99 -23.69 -2.28
C ALA A 322 -1.10 -22.77 -1.42
N ILE A 323 -1.46 -21.47 -1.33
CA ILE A 323 -0.61 -20.45 -0.66
C ILE A 323 -0.49 -20.73 0.84
N ASP A 324 -1.60 -21.15 1.48
CA ASP A 324 -1.75 -21.27 2.94
C ASP A 324 -2.04 -22.69 3.40
N SER A 325 -1.77 -23.70 2.57
CA SER A 325 -2.12 -25.10 2.85
C SER A 325 -0.89 -25.97 3.04
N ALA A 326 -0.94 -26.85 4.04
CA ALA A 326 0.05 -27.92 4.22
C ALA A 326 -0.19 -29.13 3.27
N ASN A 327 -1.22 -29.08 2.42
CA ASN A 327 -1.53 -30.13 1.45
C ASN A 327 -0.42 -30.25 0.39
N ARG A 328 0.12 -31.46 0.22
CA ARG A 328 1.20 -31.78 -0.72
C ARG A 328 0.74 -32.66 -1.90
N SER A 329 -0.57 -32.82 -2.09
CA SER A 329 -1.10 -33.74 -3.11
C SER A 329 -0.64 -33.38 -4.54
N GLU A 330 -0.32 -32.13 -4.83
CA GLU A 330 0.10 -31.66 -6.14
C GLU A 330 1.62 -31.57 -6.31
N PHE A 331 2.42 -31.92 -5.29
CA PHE A 331 3.88 -31.89 -5.38
C PHE A 331 4.43 -32.77 -6.50
N ALA A 332 3.86 -33.95 -6.71
CA ALA A 332 4.28 -34.85 -7.79
C ALA A 332 4.14 -34.21 -9.17
N ALA A 333 3.11 -33.39 -9.39
CA ALA A 333 2.93 -32.67 -10.65
C ALA A 333 4.01 -31.59 -10.82
N ALA A 334 4.34 -30.85 -9.77
CA ALA A 334 5.39 -29.84 -9.79
C ALA A 334 6.79 -30.48 -9.97
N GLU A 335 7.05 -31.61 -9.33
CA GLU A 335 8.29 -32.39 -9.51
C GLU A 335 8.44 -32.87 -10.94
N LYS A 336 7.36 -33.33 -11.59
CA LYS A 336 7.38 -33.70 -12.99
C LYS A 336 7.74 -32.52 -13.90
N VAL A 337 7.11 -31.34 -13.68
CA VAL A 337 7.44 -30.12 -14.43
C VAL A 337 8.91 -29.75 -14.22
N ALA A 338 9.40 -29.78 -12.98
CA ALA A 338 10.80 -29.49 -12.66
C ALA A 338 11.77 -30.48 -13.31
N ALA A 339 11.38 -31.75 -13.39
CA ALA A 339 12.18 -32.81 -14.01
C ALA A 339 12.37 -32.62 -15.52
N GLU A 340 11.42 -32.03 -16.21
CA GLU A 340 11.41 -31.84 -17.65
C GLU A 340 11.99 -30.47 -18.08
N ALA A 341 12.04 -29.50 -17.17
CA ALA A 341 12.42 -28.14 -17.46
C ALA A 341 13.94 -27.93 -17.54
N VAL A 342 14.40 -27.15 -18.51
CA VAL A 342 15.79 -26.66 -18.58
C VAL A 342 15.97 -25.39 -17.71
N VAL A 343 14.88 -24.64 -17.52
CA VAL A 343 14.77 -23.51 -16.60
C VAL A 343 13.53 -23.74 -15.76
N LEU A 344 13.64 -23.65 -14.45
CA LEU A 344 12.51 -23.71 -13.53
C LEU A 344 12.32 -22.35 -12.85
N ILE A 345 11.12 -21.84 -12.94
CA ILE A 345 10.67 -20.60 -12.28
C ILE A 345 9.71 -21.00 -11.16
N TYR A 346 9.98 -20.55 -9.95
CA TYR A 346 9.06 -20.69 -8.83
C TYR A 346 8.36 -19.35 -8.56
N ALA A 347 7.03 -19.38 -8.57
CA ALA A 347 6.20 -18.22 -8.26
C ALA A 347 5.46 -18.46 -6.94
N GLY A 348 5.98 -17.93 -5.88
CA GLY A 348 5.40 -17.92 -4.56
C GLY A 348 5.14 -16.49 -4.10
N GLY A 349 4.31 -16.33 -3.07
CA GLY A 349 3.99 -15.00 -2.54
C GLY A 349 3.03 -15.07 -1.38
N LEU A 350 2.65 -13.90 -0.89
CA LEU A 350 1.59 -13.71 0.06
C LEU A 350 0.30 -13.37 -0.70
N SER A 351 -0.83 -13.86 -0.22
CA SER A 351 -2.15 -13.39 -0.65
C SER A 351 -2.70 -12.35 0.32
N ALA A 352 -3.67 -11.58 -0.14
CA ALA A 352 -4.43 -10.65 0.70
C ALA A 352 -5.39 -11.37 1.62
#